data_9a9a7277f07c797d50817c3cf8349330
#
_entry.id   9a9a7277f07c797d50817c3cf8349330
#
_cell.length_a   1.000
_cell.length_b   1.000
_cell.length_c   1.000
_cell.angle_alpha   90.00
_cell.angle_beta   90.00
_cell.angle_gamma   90.00
#
_symmetry.space_group_name_H-M   'P 1'
#
loop_
_entity.id
_entity.type
_entity.pdbx_description
1 polymer ?
#
loop_
_entity_poly.entity_id
_entity_poly.type
_entity_poly.pdbx_seq_one_letter_code
_entity_poly.pdbx_strand_id
1 'polypeptide(L)'
;MILFATKAGGGSMDGFPYALELARSLRTGLGMLIIRASRLSGALEEAMMAATFAEAGDIATAREILQSEELEIEAAHGVQLASAKRQCRETGIDFAAYAAAGDDVEAIRDTLKLRPGIEMVLLSPSLGAPRSGGYLKRILSRITKPVVAISQQARANA
;
A
#
# COMPACT_ATOMS: atom_id res chain seq x y z
N MET A 1 -12.63 -1.80 -8.06
CA MET A 1 -11.23 -1.30 -7.95
C MET A 1 -10.31 -2.47 -7.63
N ILE A 2 -9.15 -2.50 -8.25
CA ILE A 2 -8.07 -3.43 -7.91
C ILE A 2 -7.11 -2.74 -6.97
N LEU A 3 -6.65 -3.43 -5.92
CA LEU A 3 -5.63 -2.93 -5.00
C LEU A 3 -4.27 -3.56 -5.35
N PHE A 4 -3.30 -2.73 -5.72
CA PHE A 4 -1.91 -3.12 -5.89
C PHE A 4 -1.16 -2.85 -4.59
N ALA A 5 -0.80 -3.90 -3.87
CA ALA A 5 -0.07 -3.80 -2.61
C ALA A 5 1.43 -4.01 -2.85
N THR A 6 2.24 -3.10 -2.35
CA THR A 6 3.70 -3.13 -2.52
C THR A 6 4.41 -2.67 -1.25
N LYS A 7 5.65 -3.09 -1.09
CA LYS A 7 6.53 -2.60 -0.03
C LYS A 7 7.20 -1.29 -0.43
N ALA A 8 7.34 -0.40 0.55
CA ALA A 8 8.14 0.81 0.39
C ALA A 8 9.61 0.43 0.15
N GLY A 9 10.28 1.19 -0.73
CA GLY A 9 11.69 0.98 -1.05
C GLY A 9 11.95 0.58 -2.49
N GLY A 10 13.13 0.03 -2.75
CA GLY A 10 13.51 -0.43 -4.08
C GLY A 10 12.58 -1.54 -4.56
N GLY A 11 12.10 -1.44 -5.80
CA GLY A 11 11.19 -2.42 -6.38
C GLY A 11 9.71 -2.18 -6.06
N SER A 12 9.34 -1.06 -5.45
CA SER A 12 7.94 -0.73 -5.15
C SER A 12 7.05 -0.64 -6.39
N MET A 13 7.61 -0.33 -7.54
CA MET A 13 6.88 -0.29 -8.81
C MET A 13 6.97 -1.59 -9.62
N ASP A 14 7.66 -2.60 -9.10
CA ASP A 14 7.73 -3.89 -9.78
C ASP A 14 6.34 -4.55 -9.82
N GLY A 15 5.92 -4.92 -11.02
CA GLY A 15 4.59 -5.47 -11.26
C GLY A 15 3.49 -4.43 -11.50
N PHE A 16 3.76 -3.13 -11.31
CA PHE A 16 2.77 -2.09 -11.56
C PHE A 16 2.23 -2.08 -13.00
N PRO A 17 3.08 -2.24 -14.05
CA PRO A 17 2.56 -2.33 -15.41
C PRO A 17 1.54 -3.47 -15.62
N TYR A 18 1.72 -4.58 -14.94
CA TYR A 18 0.76 -5.68 -14.97
C TYR A 18 -0.56 -5.28 -14.29
N ALA A 19 -0.48 -4.63 -13.13
CA ALA A 19 -1.67 -4.15 -12.42
C ALA A 19 -2.45 -3.13 -13.27
N LEU A 20 -1.72 -2.23 -13.93
CA LEU A 20 -2.31 -1.22 -14.81
C LEU A 20 -3.04 -1.87 -16.00
N GLU A 21 -2.41 -2.84 -16.66
CA GLU A 21 -3.00 -3.54 -17.79
C GLU A 21 -4.23 -4.36 -17.36
N LEU A 22 -4.18 -4.99 -16.19
CA LEU A 22 -5.32 -5.73 -15.66
C LEU A 22 -6.49 -4.79 -15.32
N ALA A 23 -6.22 -3.66 -14.69
CA ALA A 23 -7.25 -2.65 -14.40
C ALA A 23 -7.88 -2.11 -15.68
N ARG A 24 -7.07 -1.87 -16.69
CA ARG A 24 -7.54 -1.46 -18.01
C ARG A 24 -8.43 -2.52 -18.65
N SER A 25 -8.01 -3.77 -18.64
CA SER A 25 -8.75 -4.89 -19.23
C SER A 25 -10.10 -5.12 -18.54
N LEU A 26 -10.14 -4.96 -17.22
CA LEU A 26 -11.36 -5.11 -16.42
C LEU A 26 -12.17 -3.82 -16.33
N ARG A 27 -11.70 -2.74 -16.92
CA ARG A 27 -12.35 -1.42 -16.91
C ARG A 27 -12.70 -0.96 -15.48
N THR A 28 -11.74 -1.07 -14.59
CA THR A 28 -11.90 -0.71 -13.18
C THR A 28 -10.80 0.25 -12.72
N GLY A 29 -10.99 0.90 -11.58
CA GLY A 29 -9.98 1.74 -10.98
C GLY A 29 -8.84 0.94 -10.35
N LEU A 30 -7.72 1.61 -10.10
CA LEU A 30 -6.51 1.03 -9.49
C LEU A 30 -6.14 1.81 -8.23
N GLY A 31 -6.05 1.10 -7.10
CA GLY A 31 -5.50 1.63 -5.86
C GLY A 31 -4.08 1.10 -5.64
N MET A 32 -3.20 1.92 -5.13
CA MET A 32 -1.84 1.52 -4.76
C MET A 32 -1.66 1.65 -3.26
N LEU A 33 -1.40 0.54 -2.59
CA LEU A 33 -1.10 0.51 -1.16
C LEU A 33 0.40 0.32 -0.96
N ILE A 34 1.06 1.32 -0.40
CA ILE A 34 2.48 1.26 -0.05
C ILE A 34 2.59 0.91 1.44
N ILE A 35 3.24 -0.23 1.73
CA ILE A 35 3.43 -0.73 3.07
C ILE A 35 4.88 -0.53 3.47
N ARG A 36 5.12 0.24 4.52
CA ARG A 36 6.45 0.40 5.08
C ARG A 36 6.66 -0.50 6.29
N ALA A 37 7.90 -0.85 6.55
CA ALA A 37 8.24 -1.60 7.76
C ALA A 37 7.85 -0.79 9.00
N SER A 38 7.26 -1.46 9.99
CA SER A 38 6.92 -0.83 11.25
C SER A 38 8.19 -0.43 11.99
N ARG A 39 8.42 0.86 12.13
CA ARG A 39 9.33 1.38 13.15
C ARG A 39 8.52 1.49 14.44
N LEU A 40 8.38 0.37 15.15
CA LEU A 40 7.57 0.28 16.36
C LEU A 40 7.89 1.38 17.38
N SER A 41 9.17 1.74 17.53
CA SER A 41 9.58 2.80 18.44
C SER A 41 9.15 4.20 17.96
N GLY A 42 9.35 4.53 16.70
CA GLY A 42 9.02 5.85 16.14
C GLY A 42 7.52 6.11 16.10
N ALA A 43 6.74 5.15 15.60
CA ALA A 43 5.29 5.28 15.53
C ALA A 43 4.64 5.35 16.92
N LEU A 44 5.17 4.59 17.90
CA LEU A 44 4.69 4.64 19.27
C LEU A 44 5.03 5.99 19.92
N GLU A 45 6.25 6.49 19.74
CA GLU A 45 6.66 7.80 20.25
C GLU A 45 5.82 8.94 19.67
N GLU A 46 5.57 8.94 18.37
CA GLU A 46 4.73 9.93 17.70
C GLU A 46 3.29 9.86 18.18
N ALA A 47 2.73 8.66 18.33
CA ALA A 47 1.38 8.47 18.85
C ALA A 47 1.27 8.91 20.31
N MET A 48 2.25 8.61 21.14
CA MET A 48 2.30 9.07 22.53
C MET A 48 2.47 10.59 22.63
N MET A 49 3.30 11.19 21.79
CA MET A 49 3.48 12.63 21.72
C MET A 49 2.19 13.33 21.28
N ALA A 50 1.53 12.84 20.24
CA ALA A 50 0.25 13.37 19.79
C ALA A 50 -0.83 13.25 20.86
N ALA A 51 -0.91 12.13 21.57
CA ALA A 51 -1.83 11.93 22.69
C ALA A 51 -1.55 12.90 23.85
N THR A 52 -0.27 13.12 24.17
CA THR A 52 0.15 14.07 25.22
C THR A 52 -0.30 15.51 24.89
N PHE A 53 -0.09 15.96 23.65
CA PHE A 53 -0.54 17.28 23.22
C PHE A 53 -2.06 17.40 23.20
N ALA A 54 -2.78 16.35 22.79
CA ALA A 54 -4.24 16.35 22.82
C ALA A 54 -4.80 16.40 24.25
N GLU A 55 -4.19 15.69 25.20
CA GLU A 55 -4.56 15.72 26.61
C GLU A 55 -4.29 17.11 27.23
N ALA A 56 -3.23 17.78 26.79
CA ALA A 56 -2.91 19.14 27.21
C ALA A 56 -3.81 20.21 26.57
N GLY A 57 -4.76 19.81 25.71
CA GLY A 57 -5.66 20.72 24.99
C GLY A 57 -5.08 21.30 23.71
N ASP A 58 -3.91 20.84 23.27
CA ASP A 58 -3.25 21.29 22.05
C ASP A 58 -3.54 20.35 20.88
N ILE A 59 -4.79 20.36 20.44
CA ILE A 59 -5.27 19.52 19.33
C ILE A 59 -4.61 19.92 18.00
N ALA A 60 -4.31 21.21 17.81
CA ALA A 60 -3.67 21.69 16.59
C ALA A 60 -2.26 21.10 16.43
N THR A 61 -1.44 21.12 17.50
CA THR A 61 -0.10 20.52 17.48
C THR A 61 -0.16 19.00 17.30
N ALA A 62 -1.12 18.32 17.94
CA ALA A 62 -1.32 16.88 17.74
C ALA A 62 -1.64 16.55 16.28
N ARG A 63 -2.48 17.36 15.62
CA ARG A 63 -2.78 17.20 14.20
C ARG A 63 -1.58 17.47 13.30
N GLU A 64 -0.78 18.47 13.60
CA GLU A 64 0.45 18.77 12.85
C GLU A 64 1.45 17.61 12.91
N ILE A 65 1.62 16.97 14.07
CA ILE A 65 2.49 15.80 14.23
C ILE A 65 2.01 14.64 13.37
N LEU A 66 0.71 14.35 13.36
CA LEU A 66 0.13 13.27 12.56
C LEU A 66 0.20 13.57 11.04
N GLN A 67 -0.03 14.83 10.65
CA GLN A 67 0.05 15.27 9.25
C GLN A 67 1.48 15.27 8.73
N SER A 68 2.48 15.55 9.57
CA SER A 68 3.88 15.51 9.16
C SER A 68 4.32 14.11 8.75
N GLU A 69 3.75 13.08 9.37
CA GLU A 69 4.01 11.69 9.00
C GLU A 69 3.48 11.36 7.61
N GLU A 70 2.26 11.80 7.28
CA GLU A 70 1.69 11.65 5.93
C GLU A 70 2.53 12.39 4.88
N LEU A 71 2.97 13.60 5.17
CA LEU A 71 3.83 14.39 4.28
C LEU A 71 5.20 13.74 4.06
N GLU A 72 5.78 13.12 5.10
CA GLU A 72 7.03 12.38 4.95
C GLU A 72 6.88 11.15 4.05
N ILE A 73 5.76 10.44 4.16
CA ILE A 73 5.45 9.30 3.29
C ILE A 73 5.32 9.78 1.84
N GLU A 74 4.58 10.85 1.59
CA GLU A 74 4.45 11.44 0.26
C GLU A 74 5.81 11.93 -0.28
N ALA A 75 6.63 12.56 0.55
CA ALA A 75 7.96 13.00 0.15
C ALA A 75 8.88 11.82 -0.18
N ALA A 76 8.85 10.75 0.61
CA ALA A 76 9.69 9.56 0.41
C ALA A 76 9.26 8.74 -0.83
N HIS A 77 7.97 8.71 -1.14
CA HIS A 77 7.39 7.88 -2.21
C HIS A 77 6.73 8.69 -3.31
N GLY A 78 6.86 10.01 -3.27
CA GLY A 78 6.20 10.92 -4.21
C GLY A 78 6.54 10.66 -5.66
N VAL A 79 7.77 10.24 -5.96
CA VAL A 79 8.20 9.92 -7.33
C VAL A 79 7.45 8.70 -7.86
N GLN A 80 7.35 7.63 -7.07
CA GLN A 80 6.62 6.42 -7.45
C GLN A 80 5.12 6.69 -7.57
N LEU A 81 4.54 7.39 -6.62
CA LEU A 81 3.13 7.77 -6.66
C LEU A 81 2.80 8.68 -7.83
N ALA A 82 3.65 9.66 -8.11
CA ALA A 82 3.48 10.55 -9.26
C ALA A 82 3.54 9.80 -10.59
N SER A 83 4.48 8.86 -10.71
CA SER A 83 4.60 7.99 -11.88
C SER A 83 3.37 7.11 -12.05
N ALA A 84 2.90 6.46 -10.99
CA ALA A 84 1.70 5.64 -11.01
C ALA A 84 0.46 6.44 -11.40
N LYS A 85 0.28 7.60 -10.81
CA LYS A 85 -0.83 8.50 -11.11
C LYS A 85 -0.83 8.97 -12.56
N ARG A 86 0.35 9.31 -13.08
CA ARG A 86 0.50 9.72 -14.48
C ARG A 86 0.14 8.59 -15.45
N GLN A 87 0.64 7.39 -15.20
CA GLN A 87 0.34 6.22 -16.04
C GLN A 87 -1.15 5.88 -16.04
N CYS A 88 -1.80 5.96 -14.88
CA CYS A 88 -3.25 5.76 -14.80
C CYS A 88 -4.02 6.85 -15.56
N ARG A 89 -3.60 8.10 -15.46
CA ARG A 89 -4.22 9.21 -16.18
C ARG A 89 -4.11 9.03 -17.70
N GLU A 90 -2.95 8.65 -18.19
CA GLU A 90 -2.70 8.40 -19.61
C GLU A 90 -3.55 7.26 -20.17
N THR A 91 -3.91 6.29 -19.34
CA THR A 91 -4.75 5.14 -19.72
C THR A 91 -6.22 5.32 -19.37
N GLY A 92 -6.61 6.45 -18.77
CA GLY A 92 -7.99 6.72 -18.41
C GLY A 92 -8.49 5.91 -17.20
N ILE A 93 -7.59 5.51 -16.31
CA ILE A 93 -7.91 4.73 -15.13
C ILE A 93 -7.92 5.63 -13.90
N ASP A 94 -8.97 5.54 -13.09
CA ASP A 94 -9.02 6.21 -11.79
C ASP A 94 -7.97 5.63 -10.84
N PHE A 95 -7.23 6.51 -10.17
CA PHE A 95 -6.15 6.13 -9.28
C PHE A 95 -6.37 6.66 -7.87
N ALA A 96 -6.12 5.80 -6.89
CA ALA A 96 -6.09 6.18 -5.48
C ALA A 96 -4.82 5.63 -4.83
N ALA A 97 -4.24 6.38 -3.90
CA ALA A 97 -3.05 5.98 -3.16
C ALA A 97 -3.38 5.80 -1.69
N TYR A 98 -2.83 4.75 -1.10
CA TYR A 98 -2.95 4.44 0.31
C TYR A 98 -1.58 4.12 0.88
N ALA A 99 -1.37 4.45 2.14
CA ALA A 99 -0.14 4.12 2.86
C ALA A 99 -0.48 3.41 4.17
N ALA A 100 0.34 2.44 4.54
CA ALA A 100 0.22 1.71 5.78
C ALA A 100 1.61 1.36 6.32
N ALA A 101 1.69 1.02 7.59
CA ALA A 101 2.90 0.56 8.24
C ALA A 101 2.63 -0.74 8.99
N GLY A 102 3.66 -1.57 9.12
CA GLY A 102 3.61 -2.80 9.90
C GLY A 102 3.44 -4.06 9.07
N ASP A 103 2.62 -4.97 9.58
CA ASP A 103 2.40 -6.28 8.96
C ASP A 103 1.64 -6.15 7.64
N ASP A 104 2.15 -6.81 6.61
CA ASP A 104 1.60 -6.74 5.25
C ASP A 104 0.14 -7.23 5.19
N VAL A 105 -0.14 -8.36 5.83
CA VAL A 105 -1.47 -8.99 5.81
C VAL A 105 -2.50 -8.12 6.54
N GLU A 106 -2.11 -7.60 7.70
CA GLU A 106 -2.97 -6.70 8.49
C GLU A 106 -3.23 -5.38 7.74
N ALA A 107 -2.21 -4.81 7.12
CA ALA A 107 -2.34 -3.59 6.33
C ALA A 107 -3.32 -3.76 5.16
N ILE A 108 -3.20 -4.87 4.44
CA ILE A 108 -4.12 -5.19 3.33
C ILE A 108 -5.54 -5.40 3.86
N ARG A 109 -5.70 -6.20 4.92
CA ARG A 109 -7.00 -6.46 5.52
C ARG A 109 -7.69 -5.18 5.98
N ASP A 110 -6.97 -4.31 6.67
CA ASP A 110 -7.53 -3.06 7.17
C ASP A 110 -7.92 -2.11 6.03
N THR A 111 -7.11 -2.05 4.98
CA THR A 111 -7.44 -1.28 3.77
C THR A 111 -8.71 -1.81 3.12
N LEU A 112 -8.87 -3.12 3.02
CA LEU A 112 -10.08 -3.73 2.45
C LEU A 112 -11.34 -3.44 3.29
N LYS A 113 -11.21 -3.39 4.60
CA LYS A 113 -12.31 -3.02 5.50
C LYS A 113 -12.76 -1.57 5.29
N LEU A 114 -11.80 -0.68 5.13
CA LEU A 114 -12.08 0.75 4.91
C LEU A 114 -12.56 1.06 3.49
N ARG A 115 -12.28 0.20 2.54
CA ARG A 115 -12.56 0.39 1.12
C ARG A 115 -13.29 -0.82 0.53
N PRO A 116 -14.59 -0.96 0.80
CA PRO A 116 -15.36 -2.13 0.32
C PRO A 116 -15.47 -2.23 -1.20
N GLY A 117 -15.19 -1.16 -1.94
CA GLY A 117 -15.15 -1.16 -3.40
C GLY A 117 -13.95 -1.87 -4.02
N ILE A 118 -13.00 -2.32 -3.22
CA ILE A 118 -11.87 -3.14 -3.69
C ILE A 118 -12.35 -4.58 -3.89
N GLU A 119 -12.18 -5.09 -5.10
CA GLU A 119 -12.66 -6.41 -5.52
C GLU A 119 -11.56 -7.46 -5.60
N MET A 120 -10.31 -7.02 -5.78
CA MET A 120 -9.16 -7.90 -5.98
C MET A 120 -7.90 -7.25 -5.41
N VAL A 121 -6.97 -8.07 -4.94
CA VAL A 121 -5.67 -7.64 -4.44
C VAL A 121 -4.57 -8.24 -5.32
N LEU A 122 -3.67 -7.40 -5.81
CA LEU A 122 -2.45 -7.81 -6.49
C LEU A 122 -1.27 -7.57 -5.55
N LEU A 123 -0.49 -8.60 -5.30
CA LEU A 123 0.74 -8.50 -4.51
C LEU A 123 1.92 -8.26 -5.43
N SER A 124 2.67 -7.17 -5.20
CA SER A 124 3.90 -6.94 -5.94
C SER A 124 4.94 -8.03 -5.63
N PRO A 125 5.96 -8.23 -6.49
CA PRO A 125 7.03 -9.17 -6.20
C PRO A 125 7.75 -8.90 -4.88
N SER A 126 7.74 -7.65 -4.40
CA SER A 126 8.34 -7.28 -3.12
C SER A 126 7.61 -7.87 -1.90
N LEU A 127 6.30 -8.13 -2.03
CA LEU A 127 5.47 -8.77 -1.00
C LEU A 127 5.28 -10.25 -1.25
N GLY A 128 5.06 -10.63 -2.50
CA GLY A 128 4.67 -11.97 -2.91
C GLY A 128 5.83 -12.96 -3.10
N ALA A 129 7.07 -12.57 -2.80
CA ALA A 129 8.18 -13.49 -2.88
C ALA A 129 7.93 -14.69 -1.95
N PRO A 130 7.94 -15.93 -2.46
CA PRO A 130 7.61 -17.11 -1.68
C PRO A 130 8.70 -17.40 -0.67
N ARG A 131 8.61 -16.79 0.49
CA ARG A 131 9.54 -17.03 1.60
C ARG A 131 9.15 -18.25 2.42
N SER A 132 7.87 -18.60 2.43
CA SER A 132 7.37 -19.84 3.02
C SER A 132 5.92 -20.06 2.59
N GLY A 133 5.46 -21.31 2.50
CA GLY A 133 4.06 -21.65 2.28
C GLY A 133 3.12 -21.09 3.35
N GLY A 134 3.65 -20.73 4.53
CA GLY A 134 2.89 -20.12 5.61
C GLY A 134 2.43 -18.70 5.31
N TYR A 135 3.16 -17.95 4.52
CA TYR A 135 2.77 -16.57 4.15
C TYR A 135 1.50 -16.57 3.27
N LEU A 136 1.46 -17.38 2.24
CA LEU A 136 0.27 -17.51 1.39
C LEU A 136 -0.94 -18.04 2.15
N LYS A 137 -0.75 -19.04 3.00
CA LYS A 137 -1.80 -19.54 3.89
C LYS A 137 -2.38 -18.43 4.78
N ARG A 138 -1.53 -17.61 5.34
CA ARG A 138 -1.93 -16.52 6.20
C ARG A 138 -2.73 -15.47 5.44
N ILE A 139 -2.30 -15.10 4.22
CA ILE A 139 -3.04 -14.20 3.36
C ILE A 139 -4.41 -14.77 3.02
N LEU A 140 -4.47 -16.02 2.54
CA LEU A 140 -5.72 -16.66 2.13
C LEU A 140 -6.70 -16.86 3.30
N SER A 141 -6.19 -17.04 4.52
CA SER A 141 -7.06 -17.19 5.71
C SER A 141 -7.63 -15.86 6.21
N ARG A 142 -6.98 -14.74 5.95
CA ARG A 142 -7.35 -13.43 6.49
C ARG A 142 -7.97 -12.47 5.47
N ILE A 143 -7.73 -12.69 4.20
CA ILE A 143 -8.24 -11.85 3.13
C ILE A 143 -9.32 -12.61 2.38
N THR A 144 -10.52 -12.04 2.34
CA THR A 144 -11.70 -12.65 1.72
C THR A 144 -11.83 -12.35 0.22
N LYS A 145 -11.04 -11.42 -0.29
CA LYS A 145 -11.05 -11.06 -1.71
C LYS A 145 -10.02 -11.89 -2.48
N PRO A 146 -10.21 -12.09 -3.80
CA PRO A 146 -9.20 -12.74 -4.63
C PRO A 146 -7.84 -12.05 -4.52
N VAL A 147 -6.79 -12.84 -4.36
CA VAL A 147 -5.41 -12.37 -4.25
C VAL A 147 -4.57 -13.00 -5.34
N VAL A 148 -3.86 -12.17 -6.09
CA VAL A 148 -2.93 -12.61 -7.14
C VAL A 148 -1.53 -12.12 -6.79
N ALA A 149 -0.58 -13.04 -6.71
CA ALA A 149 0.82 -12.72 -6.48
C ALA A 149 1.55 -12.57 -7.82
N ILE A 150 2.21 -11.43 -8.01
CA ILE A 150 2.99 -11.16 -9.21
C ILE A 150 4.40 -11.71 -9.00
N SER A 151 4.85 -12.58 -9.90
CA SER A 151 6.16 -13.23 -9.81
C SER A 151 7.25 -12.41 -10.49
N GLN A 152 8.45 -12.41 -9.91
CA GLN A 152 9.63 -11.82 -10.55
C GLN A 152 10.15 -12.63 -11.76
N GLN A 153 9.76 -13.87 -11.89
CA GLN A 153 10.25 -14.73 -12.98
C GLN A 153 9.89 -14.21 -14.37
N ALA A 154 8.87 -13.39 -14.50
CA ALA A 154 8.52 -12.74 -15.76
C ALA A 154 9.63 -11.82 -16.31
N ARG A 155 10.57 -11.40 -15.46
CA ARG A 155 11.70 -10.52 -15.86
C ARG A 155 12.89 -11.30 -16.44
N ALA A 156 13.10 -12.53 -16.03
CA ALA A 156 14.24 -13.32 -16.45
C ALA A 156 14.14 -13.81 -17.91
N ASN A 157 12.95 -13.80 -18.49
CA ASN A 157 12.64 -14.26 -19.84
C ASN A 157 12.33 -13.13 -20.83
N ALA A 158 12.54 -11.89 -20.42
CA ALA A 158 12.37 -10.74 -21.32
C ALA A 158 13.73 -10.35 -21.98
#